data_83c1004c964f399d5cef7694dde062e7
#
_entry.id   83c1004c964f399d5cef7694dde062e7
#
_cell.length_a   1.000
_cell.length_b   1.000
_cell.length_c   1.000
_cell.angle_alpha   90.00
_cell.angle_beta   90.00
_cell.angle_gamma   90.00
#
_symmetry.space_group_name_H-M   'P 1'
#
loop_
_entity.id
_entity.type
_entity.pdbx_description
1 polymer ?
#
loop_
_entity_poly.entity_id
_entity_poly.type
_entity_poly.pdbx_seq_one_letter_code
_entity_poly.pdbx_strand_id
1 'polypeptide(L)'
;FMLNTRAAMLTCDNKLTTALLFEKFGLPTPKTAFVSNEKNIKTALDMIGGKFPVILKTLTGTQGVGVIKIESYEGLVATLQSMWKLNAEVLIQEYMKSDFDIRTFVVDNKIFASTKRVHSSYDFRSNTHRGAEPEPYILSKKEKELVLKAARVSRAYMVGVDHIIYK
;
A
#
# COMPACT_ATOMS: atom_id res chain seq x y z
N PHE A 1 -17.74 9.33 19.73
CA PHE A 1 -17.11 10.38 18.90
C PHE A 1 -16.18 9.73 17.87
N MET A 2 -16.40 10.00 16.59
CA MET A 2 -15.54 9.49 15.50
C MET A 2 -14.77 10.67 14.92
N LEU A 3 -13.43 10.56 14.84
CA LEU A 3 -12.56 11.57 14.23
C LEU A 3 -12.69 11.58 12.70
N ASN A 4 -12.68 10.41 12.08
CA ASN A 4 -12.85 10.26 10.63
C ASN A 4 -14.29 9.95 10.27
N THR A 5 -14.76 10.44 9.13
CA THR A 5 -16.07 10.06 8.59
C THR A 5 -16.04 8.58 8.17
N ARG A 6 -17.20 7.92 8.18
CA ARG A 6 -17.36 6.55 7.69
C ARG A 6 -16.83 6.39 6.25
N ALA A 7 -17.10 7.37 5.40
CA ALA A 7 -16.64 7.35 4.01
C ALA A 7 -15.10 7.37 3.91
N ALA A 8 -14.43 8.23 4.68
CA ALA A 8 -12.97 8.27 4.73
C ALA A 8 -12.37 6.95 5.25
N MET A 9 -12.97 6.37 6.30
CA MET A 9 -12.52 5.08 6.84
C MET A 9 -12.64 3.96 5.81
N LEU A 10 -13.78 3.82 5.14
CA LEU A 10 -13.99 2.81 4.10
C LEU A 10 -13.03 2.98 2.91
N THR A 11 -12.77 4.24 2.51
CA THR A 11 -11.82 4.54 1.44
C THR A 11 -10.40 4.11 1.82
N CYS A 12 -9.96 4.44 3.03
CA CYS A 12 -8.59 4.14 3.48
C CYS A 12 -8.38 2.66 3.84
N ASP A 13 -9.43 1.94 4.23
CA ASP A 13 -9.36 0.50 4.54
C ASP A 13 -9.25 -0.36 3.27
N ASN A 14 -9.86 0.07 2.17
CA ASN A 14 -9.82 -0.67 0.91
C ASN A 14 -8.65 -0.20 0.02
N LYS A 15 -7.66 -1.07 -0.16
CA LYS A 15 -6.42 -0.77 -0.90
C LYS A 15 -6.66 -0.46 -2.38
N LEU A 16 -7.64 -1.12 -3.02
CA LEU A 16 -7.99 -0.84 -4.41
C LEU A 16 -8.62 0.55 -4.54
N THR A 17 -9.58 0.86 -3.68
CA THR A 17 -10.24 2.18 -3.67
C THR A 17 -9.21 3.30 -3.45
N THR A 18 -8.29 3.11 -2.51
CA THR A 18 -7.21 4.07 -2.26
C THR A 18 -6.28 4.23 -3.48
N ALA A 19 -5.87 3.13 -4.13
CA ALA A 19 -5.01 3.17 -5.31
C ALA A 19 -5.68 3.93 -6.47
N LEU A 20 -6.93 3.61 -6.78
CA LEU A 20 -7.72 4.28 -7.83
C LEU A 20 -7.94 5.77 -7.51
N LEU A 21 -8.20 6.09 -6.25
CA LEU A 21 -8.35 7.48 -5.81
C LEU A 21 -7.05 8.26 -6.02
N PHE A 22 -5.92 7.70 -5.63
CA PHE A 22 -4.63 8.35 -5.77
C PHE A 22 -4.23 8.51 -7.24
N GLU A 23 -4.45 7.51 -8.08
CA GLU A 23 -4.25 7.59 -9.53
C GLU A 23 -5.10 8.70 -10.15
N LYS A 24 -6.40 8.74 -9.83
CA LYS A 24 -7.33 9.79 -10.30
C LYS A 24 -6.84 11.20 -10.00
N PHE A 25 -6.21 11.40 -8.86
CA PHE A 25 -5.68 12.70 -8.43
C PHE A 25 -4.20 12.91 -8.78
N GLY A 26 -3.59 12.02 -9.57
CA GLY A 26 -2.21 12.14 -10.00
C GLY A 26 -1.19 12.07 -8.83
N LEU A 27 -1.48 11.26 -7.83
CA LEU A 27 -0.52 10.88 -6.80
C LEU A 27 0.28 9.68 -7.29
N PRO A 28 1.61 9.69 -7.18
CA PRO A 28 2.42 8.53 -7.56
C PRO A 28 2.11 7.36 -6.63
N THR A 29 1.73 6.25 -7.24
CA THR A 29 1.46 4.98 -6.54
C THR A 29 2.08 3.83 -7.31
N PRO A 30 2.45 2.73 -6.65
CA PRO A 30 2.84 1.52 -7.35
C PRO A 30 1.70 1.04 -8.26
N LYS A 31 2.03 0.57 -9.46
CA LYS A 31 1.04 0.01 -10.39
C LYS A 31 0.30 -1.13 -9.73
N THR A 32 -1.01 -1.08 -9.77
CA THR A 32 -1.89 -1.99 -9.05
C THR A 32 -2.99 -2.50 -9.97
N ALA A 33 -3.29 -3.80 -9.92
CA ALA A 33 -4.37 -4.41 -10.67
C ALA A 33 -5.20 -5.34 -9.79
N PHE A 34 -6.51 -5.32 -9.97
CA PHE A 34 -7.44 -6.25 -9.33
C PHE A 34 -7.49 -7.55 -10.13
N VAL A 35 -7.50 -8.70 -9.43
CA VAL A 35 -7.55 -10.02 -10.07
C VAL A 35 -8.74 -10.80 -9.50
N SER A 36 -9.80 -10.92 -10.31
CA SER A 36 -11.06 -11.56 -9.90
C SER A 36 -11.14 -13.04 -10.24
N ASN A 37 -10.38 -13.50 -11.24
CA ASN A 37 -10.42 -14.89 -11.71
C ASN A 37 -9.16 -15.23 -12.51
N GLU A 38 -9.00 -16.51 -12.83
CA GLU A 38 -7.80 -17.04 -13.50
C GLU A 38 -7.58 -16.45 -14.90
N LYS A 39 -8.64 -16.20 -15.66
CA LYS A 39 -8.53 -15.64 -17.02
C LYS A 39 -7.92 -14.24 -17.05
N ASN A 40 -8.04 -13.51 -15.94
CA ASN A 40 -7.55 -12.13 -15.81
C ASN A 40 -6.13 -12.03 -15.27
N ILE A 41 -5.50 -13.12 -14.84
CA ILE A 41 -4.16 -13.09 -14.21
C ILE A 41 -3.14 -12.45 -15.15
N LYS A 42 -3.07 -12.93 -16.40
CA LYS A 42 -2.10 -12.41 -17.37
C LYS A 42 -2.30 -10.92 -17.66
N THR A 43 -3.53 -10.52 -17.93
CA THR A 43 -3.87 -9.10 -18.18
C THR A 43 -3.51 -8.22 -16.98
N ALA A 44 -3.86 -8.65 -15.77
CA ALA A 44 -3.52 -7.91 -14.56
C ALA A 44 -2.01 -7.81 -14.33
N LEU A 45 -1.26 -8.90 -14.62
CA LEU A 45 0.19 -8.89 -14.53
C LEU A 45 0.81 -7.91 -15.55
N ASP A 46 0.31 -7.89 -16.79
CA ASP A 46 0.76 -6.97 -17.83
C ASP A 46 0.50 -5.50 -17.43
N MET A 47 -0.64 -5.20 -16.82
CA MET A 47 -0.99 -3.87 -16.31
C MET A 47 0.01 -3.33 -15.29
N ILE A 48 0.60 -4.20 -14.49
CA ILE A 48 1.61 -3.80 -13.48
C ILE A 48 3.05 -3.89 -13.99
N GLY A 49 3.25 -4.19 -15.28
CA GLY A 49 4.56 -4.20 -15.94
C GLY A 49 5.13 -5.59 -16.22
N GLY A 50 4.39 -6.67 -15.97
CA GLY A 50 4.71 -8.04 -16.40
C GLY A 50 5.97 -8.67 -15.77
N LYS A 51 6.50 -8.10 -14.69
CA LYS A 51 7.79 -8.53 -14.10
C LYS A 51 7.61 -9.04 -12.68
N PHE A 52 8.35 -10.08 -12.34
CA PHE A 52 8.49 -10.58 -10.98
C PHE A 52 9.72 -9.98 -10.28
N PRO A 53 9.73 -9.90 -8.94
CA PRO A 53 8.62 -10.28 -8.06
C PRO A 53 7.44 -9.30 -8.12
N VAL A 54 6.26 -9.76 -7.70
CA VAL A 54 5.07 -8.93 -7.49
C VAL A 54 4.59 -9.04 -6.05
N ILE A 55 3.79 -8.08 -5.62
CA ILE A 55 3.13 -8.13 -4.31
C ILE A 55 1.66 -8.46 -4.48
N LEU A 56 1.22 -9.53 -3.86
CA LEU A 56 -0.20 -9.88 -3.71
C LEU A 56 -0.70 -9.32 -2.37
N LYS A 57 -1.89 -8.70 -2.39
CA LYS A 57 -2.51 -8.13 -1.18
C LYS A 57 -4.01 -8.44 -1.16
N THR A 58 -4.55 -8.73 0.03
CA THR A 58 -6.01 -8.66 0.24
C THR A 58 -6.48 -7.20 0.17
N LEU A 59 -7.70 -6.96 -0.31
CA LEU A 59 -8.25 -5.60 -0.44
C LEU A 59 -8.33 -4.89 0.89
N THR A 60 -8.74 -5.60 1.93
CA THR A 60 -8.84 -5.10 3.30
C THR A 60 -7.82 -5.80 4.20
N GLY A 61 -7.62 -5.29 5.38
CA GLY A 61 -6.70 -5.83 6.38
C GLY A 61 -5.54 -4.88 6.70
N THR A 62 -5.00 -5.05 7.89
CA THR A 62 -4.00 -4.18 8.50
C THR A 62 -2.75 -4.97 8.89
N GLN A 63 -1.70 -4.27 9.34
CA GLN A 63 -0.48 -4.86 9.91
C GLN A 63 0.29 -5.81 8.98
N GLY A 64 0.12 -5.69 7.65
CA GLY A 64 0.80 -6.55 6.68
C GLY A 64 0.26 -7.99 6.61
N VAL A 65 -0.85 -8.28 7.30
CA VAL A 65 -1.56 -9.54 7.11
C VAL A 65 -2.18 -9.57 5.72
N GLY A 66 -2.06 -10.68 4.99
CA GLY A 66 -2.53 -10.81 3.61
C GLY A 66 -1.65 -10.11 2.57
N VAL A 67 -0.38 -9.80 2.91
CA VAL A 67 0.62 -9.27 1.96
C VAL A 67 1.67 -10.35 1.70
N ILE A 68 1.78 -10.77 0.45
CA ILE A 68 2.67 -11.87 0.02
C ILE A 68 3.53 -11.39 -1.15
N LYS A 69 4.84 -11.61 -1.07
CA LYS A 69 5.77 -11.41 -2.19
C LYS A 69 5.81 -12.69 -3.02
N ILE A 70 5.57 -12.57 -4.31
CA ILE A 70 5.49 -13.69 -5.26
C ILE A 70 6.61 -13.55 -6.27
N GLU A 71 7.39 -14.60 -6.44
CA GLU A 71 8.61 -14.60 -7.26
C GLU A 71 8.40 -15.19 -8.66
N SER A 72 7.30 -15.92 -8.90
CA SER A 72 7.04 -16.57 -10.19
C SER A 72 5.57 -16.58 -10.59
N TYR A 73 5.29 -16.84 -11.87
CA TYR A 73 3.93 -16.94 -12.40
C TYR A 73 3.19 -18.14 -11.78
N GLU A 74 3.84 -19.28 -11.66
CA GLU A 74 3.25 -20.49 -11.06
C GLU A 74 2.88 -20.24 -9.60
N GLY A 75 3.77 -19.56 -8.85
CA GLY A 75 3.51 -19.16 -7.48
C GLY A 75 2.32 -18.18 -7.37
N LEU A 76 2.20 -17.26 -8.33
CA LEU A 76 1.07 -16.33 -8.40
C LEU A 76 -0.26 -17.08 -8.61
N VAL A 77 -0.31 -17.98 -9.61
CA VAL A 77 -1.51 -18.77 -9.91
C VAL A 77 -1.93 -19.60 -8.70
N ALA A 78 -1.01 -20.38 -8.12
CA ALA A 78 -1.30 -21.23 -6.97
C ALA A 78 -1.79 -20.46 -5.75
N THR A 79 -1.17 -19.29 -5.48
CA THR A 79 -1.59 -18.43 -4.36
C THR A 79 -2.96 -17.82 -4.61
N LEU A 80 -3.23 -17.30 -5.81
CA LEU A 80 -4.53 -16.73 -6.17
C LEU A 80 -5.65 -17.77 -6.05
N GLN A 81 -5.46 -18.98 -6.57
CA GLN A 81 -6.43 -20.07 -6.47
C GLN A 81 -6.76 -20.42 -5.02
N SER A 82 -5.74 -20.44 -4.15
CA SER A 82 -5.91 -20.68 -2.72
C SER A 82 -6.69 -19.56 -2.04
N MET A 83 -6.38 -18.30 -2.36
CA MET A 83 -7.05 -17.12 -1.80
C MET A 83 -8.51 -17.06 -2.25
N TRP A 84 -8.81 -17.35 -3.51
CA TRP A 84 -10.20 -17.39 -4.01
C TRP A 84 -11.03 -18.50 -3.37
N LYS A 85 -10.45 -19.67 -3.08
CA LYS A 85 -11.15 -20.71 -2.30
C LYS A 85 -11.57 -20.26 -0.92
N LEU A 86 -10.83 -19.30 -0.35
CA LEU A 86 -11.14 -18.66 0.93
C LEU A 86 -12.05 -17.42 0.77
N ASN A 87 -12.61 -17.20 -0.42
CA ASN A 87 -13.42 -16.02 -0.76
C ASN A 87 -12.70 -14.69 -0.53
N ALA A 88 -11.37 -14.67 -0.60
CA ALA A 88 -10.60 -13.45 -0.45
C ALA A 88 -10.57 -12.66 -1.75
N GLU A 89 -10.89 -11.37 -1.67
CA GLU A 89 -10.65 -10.42 -2.76
C GLU A 89 -9.21 -9.95 -2.71
N VAL A 90 -8.52 -10.02 -3.85
CA VAL A 90 -7.08 -9.77 -3.93
C VAL A 90 -6.72 -8.83 -5.07
N LEU A 91 -5.66 -8.10 -4.88
CA LEU A 91 -4.99 -7.31 -5.90
C LEU A 91 -3.52 -7.74 -6.01
N ILE A 92 -2.95 -7.49 -7.17
CA ILE A 92 -1.51 -7.58 -7.39
C ILE A 92 -0.94 -6.18 -7.62
N GLN A 93 0.30 -5.99 -7.20
CA GLN A 93 0.98 -4.71 -7.27
C GLN A 93 2.44 -4.93 -7.68
N GLU A 94 3.02 -4.01 -8.46
CA GLU A 94 4.45 -4.04 -8.75
C GLU A 94 5.26 -4.01 -7.45
N TYR A 95 6.35 -4.79 -7.43
CA TYR A 95 7.28 -4.76 -6.31
C TYR A 95 8.26 -3.61 -6.47
N MET A 96 8.22 -2.70 -5.54
CA MET A 96 9.18 -1.59 -5.45
C MET A 96 10.16 -1.87 -4.32
N LYS A 97 11.40 -2.21 -4.68
CA LYS A 97 12.44 -2.47 -3.67
C LYS A 97 12.78 -1.19 -2.92
N SER A 98 12.63 -1.23 -1.61
CA SER A 98 13.06 -0.16 -0.71
C SER A 98 13.58 -0.77 0.59
N ASP A 99 14.61 -0.17 1.17
CA ASP A 99 15.17 -0.62 2.45
C ASP A 99 14.40 -0.02 3.64
N PHE A 100 13.57 0.97 3.39
CA PHE A 100 12.73 1.63 4.40
C PHE A 100 11.49 2.25 3.77
N ASP A 101 10.51 2.54 4.58
CA ASP A 101 9.41 3.42 4.25
C ASP A 101 9.32 4.59 5.26
N ILE A 102 8.52 5.57 4.90
CA ILE A 102 8.25 6.73 5.74
C ILE A 102 6.76 6.74 6.05
N ARG A 103 6.41 6.70 7.34
CA ARG A 103 5.06 6.93 7.82
C ARG A 103 4.92 8.34 8.33
N THR A 104 3.99 9.09 7.76
CA THR A 104 3.68 10.46 8.18
C THR A 104 2.26 10.53 8.73
N PHE A 105 2.12 11.01 9.94
CA PHE A 105 0.82 11.27 10.56
C PHE A 105 0.36 12.68 10.19
N VAL A 106 -0.84 12.75 9.63
CA VAL A 106 -1.51 14.00 9.26
C VAL A 106 -2.78 14.13 10.08
N VAL A 107 -2.97 15.28 10.71
CA VAL A 107 -4.17 15.63 11.48
C VAL A 107 -4.62 17.01 11.03
N ASP A 108 -5.88 17.16 10.67
CA ASP A 108 -6.45 18.43 10.22
C ASP A 108 -5.61 19.11 9.13
N ASN A 109 -5.23 18.36 8.10
CA ASN A 109 -4.35 18.82 7.02
C ASN A 109 -2.98 19.37 7.47
N LYS A 110 -2.53 19.04 8.68
CA LYS A 110 -1.21 19.42 9.21
C LYS A 110 -0.39 18.18 9.48
N ILE A 111 0.88 18.22 9.12
CA ILE A 111 1.82 17.14 9.44
C ILE A 111 2.14 17.22 10.93
N PHE A 112 1.81 16.15 11.64
CA PHE A 112 2.05 16.04 13.08
C PHE A 112 3.42 15.42 13.37
N ALA A 113 3.73 14.29 12.71
CA ALA A 113 5.01 13.59 12.88
C ALA A 113 5.32 12.75 11.63
N SER A 114 6.60 12.51 11.40
CA SER A 114 7.06 11.59 10.36
C SER A 114 8.16 10.69 10.90
N THR A 115 8.08 9.40 10.59
CA THR A 115 9.02 8.40 11.03
C THR A 115 9.50 7.56 9.87
N LYS A 116 10.79 7.27 9.83
CA LYS A 116 11.41 6.29 8.95
C LYS A 116 11.33 4.93 9.64
N ARG A 117 10.90 3.90 8.91
CA ARG A 117 10.83 2.52 9.38
C ARG A 117 11.72 1.67 8.49
N VAL A 118 12.82 1.17 9.03
CA VAL A 118 13.76 0.32 8.30
C VAL A 118 13.19 -1.10 8.22
N HIS A 119 13.22 -1.68 7.02
CA HIS A 119 12.77 -3.07 6.83
C HIS A 119 13.77 -4.03 7.49
N SER A 120 13.28 -5.08 8.12
CA SER A 120 14.17 -6.13 8.63
C SER A 120 14.72 -6.95 7.46
N SER A 121 15.91 -7.55 7.61
CA SER A 121 16.51 -8.43 6.60
C SER A 121 15.66 -9.67 6.28
N TYR A 122 14.73 -10.03 7.15
CA TYR A 122 13.89 -11.22 7.04
C TYR A 122 12.46 -10.96 6.59
N ASP A 123 12.02 -9.68 6.58
CA ASP A 123 10.65 -9.34 6.22
C ASP A 123 10.63 -8.01 5.41
N PHE A 124 10.20 -8.08 4.18
CA PHE A 124 10.04 -6.92 3.30
C PHE A 124 8.92 -5.96 3.73
N ARG A 125 8.12 -6.36 4.73
CA ARG A 125 7.00 -5.56 5.27
C ARG A 125 7.51 -4.68 6.41
N SER A 126 7.28 -3.39 6.31
CA SER A 126 7.76 -2.35 7.24
C SER A 126 6.91 -2.21 8.51
N ASN A 127 6.54 -3.32 9.15
CA ASN A 127 5.74 -3.25 10.38
C ASN A 127 6.59 -3.10 11.64
N THR A 128 6.41 -2.02 12.39
CA THR A 128 7.02 -1.78 13.71
C THR A 128 6.77 -2.90 14.71
N HIS A 129 5.63 -3.60 14.62
CA HIS A 129 5.35 -4.79 15.43
C HIS A 129 6.30 -5.97 15.17
N ARG A 130 7.20 -5.87 14.19
CA ARG A 130 8.18 -6.90 13.82
C ARG A 130 9.63 -6.47 14.05
N GLY A 131 9.86 -5.49 14.94
CA GLY A 131 11.19 -5.11 15.42
C GLY A 131 11.86 -3.96 14.66
N ALA A 132 11.16 -3.26 13.78
CA ALA A 132 11.68 -2.01 13.21
C ALA A 132 11.54 -0.87 14.23
N GLU A 133 12.66 -0.30 14.65
CA GLU A 133 12.65 0.90 15.48
C GLU A 133 12.37 2.13 14.58
N PRO A 134 11.32 2.92 14.88
CA PRO A 134 11.02 4.11 14.11
C PRO A 134 12.00 5.24 14.45
N GLU A 135 12.65 5.80 13.45
CA GLU A 135 13.50 6.99 13.57
C GLU A 135 12.73 8.24 13.14
N PRO A 136 12.89 9.41 13.82
CA PRO A 136 12.34 10.66 13.33
C PRO A 136 12.83 10.97 11.91
N TYR A 137 11.91 11.45 11.05
CA TYR A 137 12.25 11.77 9.67
C TYR A 137 11.83 13.19 9.30
N ILE A 138 12.72 13.93 8.65
CA ILE A 138 12.44 15.30 8.20
C ILE A 138 12.05 15.24 6.71
N LEU A 139 10.79 15.51 6.43
CA LEU A 139 10.27 15.52 5.06
C LEU A 139 10.82 16.69 4.25
N SER A 140 11.22 16.43 3.02
CA SER A 140 11.47 17.45 2.01
C SER A 140 10.17 18.20 1.64
N LYS A 141 10.30 19.33 0.95
CA LYS A 141 9.15 20.11 0.48
C LYS A 141 8.22 19.27 -0.40
N LYS A 142 8.78 18.49 -1.33
CA LYS A 142 8.03 17.62 -2.25
C LYS A 142 7.26 16.52 -1.51
N GLU A 143 7.89 15.89 -0.51
CA GLU A 143 7.24 14.86 0.31
C GLU A 143 6.09 15.44 1.13
N LYS A 144 6.27 16.64 1.73
CA LYS A 144 5.20 17.34 2.44
C LYS A 144 3.99 17.61 1.55
N GLU A 145 4.21 18.09 0.34
CA GLU A 145 3.16 18.35 -0.65
C GLU A 145 2.40 17.08 -1.02
N LEU A 146 3.12 15.97 -1.28
CA LEU A 146 2.54 14.66 -1.61
C LEU A 146 1.70 14.10 -0.45
N VAL A 147 2.24 14.10 0.75
CA VAL A 147 1.57 13.59 1.95
C VAL A 147 0.30 14.38 2.26
N LEU A 148 0.37 15.72 2.22
CA LEU A 148 -0.80 16.56 2.44
C LEU A 148 -1.84 16.41 1.34
N LYS A 149 -1.41 16.19 0.09
CA LYS A 149 -2.33 15.89 -1.02
C LYS A 149 -3.03 14.53 -0.80
N ALA A 150 -2.29 13.50 -0.39
CA ALA A 150 -2.86 12.19 -0.08
C ALA A 150 -3.90 12.25 1.04
N ALA A 151 -3.59 12.95 2.13
CA ALA A 151 -4.52 13.17 3.23
C ALA A 151 -5.80 13.88 2.78
N ARG A 152 -5.67 14.96 1.99
CA ARG A 152 -6.82 15.72 1.48
C ARG A 152 -7.73 14.89 0.57
N VAL A 153 -7.17 14.14 -0.38
CA VAL A 153 -7.98 13.35 -1.32
C VAL A 153 -8.67 12.18 -0.61
N SER A 154 -8.07 11.61 0.44
CA SER A 154 -8.71 10.58 1.26
C SER A 154 -9.83 11.12 2.16
N ARG A 155 -9.96 12.44 2.31
CA ARG A 155 -10.93 13.13 3.17
C ARG A 155 -10.86 12.68 4.64
N ALA A 156 -9.71 12.19 5.06
CA ALA A 156 -9.50 11.77 6.43
C ALA A 156 -9.02 12.95 7.29
N TYR A 157 -9.65 13.13 8.45
CA TYR A 157 -9.22 14.14 9.42
C TYR A 157 -7.91 13.75 10.09
N MET A 158 -7.75 12.46 10.40
CA MET A 158 -6.52 11.87 10.94
C MET A 158 -6.14 10.63 10.11
N VAL A 159 -4.92 10.63 9.57
CA VAL A 159 -4.45 9.53 8.71
C VAL A 159 -2.93 9.36 8.80
N GLY A 160 -2.49 8.10 8.74
CA GLY A 160 -1.09 7.73 8.48
C GLY A 160 -0.89 7.54 6.99
N VAL A 161 -0.02 8.35 6.38
CA VAL A 161 0.37 8.21 4.97
C VAL A 161 1.72 7.53 4.90
N ASP A 162 1.76 6.38 4.24
CA ASP A 162 3.01 5.64 4.00
C ASP A 162 3.53 5.95 2.60
N HIS A 163 4.81 6.23 2.48
CA HIS A 163 5.47 6.39 1.19
C HIS A 163 6.89 5.84 1.21
N ILE A 164 7.39 5.50 0.04
CA ILE A 164 8.77 5.08 -0.20
C ILE A 164 9.46 6.08 -1.14
N ILE A 165 10.78 6.20 -1.01
CA ILE A 165 11.59 6.93 -1.98
C ILE A 165 12.06 5.93 -3.02
N TYR A 166 11.58 6.12 -4.26
CA TYR A 166 11.95 5.26 -5.39
C TYR A 166 12.70 6.10 -6.43
N LYS A 167 13.85 5.60 -6.86
CA LYS A 167 14.72 6.24 -7.87
C LYS A 167 14.46 5.69 -9.26
#